data_a4052cb5f78b170ac1472311efc9dc92
#
_entry.id   a4052cb5f78b170ac1472311efc9dc92
#
_cell.length_a   1.000
_cell.length_b   1.000
_cell.length_c   1.000
_cell.angle_alpha   90.00
_cell.angle_beta   90.00
_cell.angle_gamma   90.00
#
_symmetry.space_group_name_H-M   'P 1'
#
loop_
_entity.id
_entity.type
_entity.pdbx_description
1 polymer ?
#
loop_
_entity_poly.entity_id
_entity_poly.type
_entity_poly.pdbx_seq_one_letter_code
_entity_poly.pdbx_strand_id
1 'polypeptide(L)'
;MEGIYVLLLIFLSTPIVLSCLAPLWGVDPKYRLKNLKVSPLPPSLEAMDKKEIKNIITFCSKLFGCSSKETGMLLALGGRVELIWTKSGVKFTITYLAECLRIIYDLVSGMPIKDHKTWVSRYSNGVPRLFGMEGRRVFDILIREKSPKNVELPILRVCRLLLSLCSVFRAMSPEHVIKLGSITDPWIGNDYLDDKHVKRALSNMGMYGLRTRVKSPSFLWSNKSGVNARYAFLSSGLDLLAMMDRPSIWLSYLRYCIRMRYYLWTIIFLLYSIALLPVFILNLLVDVITEEGVSLHLGRLTIIKEMRGKARVVGITDYWTQCLFKPLHDAIYSSLGNLPEDGTKEQLAPVKLMLNPPGGEYPSFLSSVDLTAATDRLPVIQQAKILELLGLPGNLWMDILARPYNYMDKDYVYAVGQPMGAYSSFAMLALTNHVIMHVAFIQCHLEYRKGHGQYAILGDDVAMSSLSLANEYENLMALLGIEINPIKGFRGRLLEFAKN
;
A
#
# COMPACT_ATOMS: atom_id res chain seq x y z
N MET A 1 -27.26 12.81 -5.14
CA MET A 1 -27.65 11.41 -4.85
C MET A 1 -26.78 10.42 -5.60
N GLU A 2 -26.54 10.66 -6.86
CA GLU A 2 -25.80 9.79 -7.78
C GLU A 2 -24.33 9.59 -7.40
N GLY A 3 -23.63 10.58 -6.86
CA GLY A 3 -22.23 10.48 -6.50
C GLY A 3 -21.91 9.56 -5.33
N ILE A 4 -22.83 9.46 -4.39
CA ILE A 4 -22.68 8.57 -3.23
C ILE A 4 -22.93 7.12 -3.62
N TYR A 5 -23.87 6.87 -4.53
CA TYR A 5 -24.08 5.54 -5.10
C TYR A 5 -22.85 5.07 -5.90
N VAL A 6 -22.18 5.98 -6.59
CA VAL A 6 -20.94 5.67 -7.31
C VAL A 6 -19.76 5.45 -6.36
N LEU A 7 -19.64 6.23 -5.28
CA LEU A 7 -18.65 6.00 -4.22
C LEU A 7 -18.89 4.65 -3.51
N LEU A 8 -20.15 4.33 -3.20
CA LEU A 8 -20.53 3.02 -2.65
C LEU A 8 -20.32 1.89 -3.66
N LEU A 9 -20.64 2.11 -4.95
CA LEU A 9 -20.39 1.14 -6.02
C LEU A 9 -18.89 0.99 -6.32
N ILE A 10 -18.09 2.05 -6.26
CA ILE A 10 -16.63 1.99 -6.38
C ILE A 10 -16.03 1.30 -5.15
N PHE A 11 -16.55 1.55 -3.95
CA PHE A 11 -16.10 0.90 -2.71
C PHE A 11 -16.56 -0.56 -2.62
N LEU A 12 -17.78 -0.86 -3.08
CA LEU A 12 -18.36 -2.20 -3.13
C LEU A 12 -17.98 -2.96 -4.42
N SER A 13 -17.60 -2.26 -5.50
CA SER A 13 -17.13 -2.84 -6.76
C SER A 13 -15.62 -3.00 -6.85
N THR A 14 -14.87 -2.56 -5.83
CA THR A 14 -13.53 -3.11 -5.70
C THR A 14 -13.71 -4.62 -5.59
N PRO A 15 -13.12 -5.43 -6.48
CA PRO A 15 -13.24 -6.89 -6.44
C PRO A 15 -12.97 -7.48 -5.06
N ILE A 16 -12.25 -6.75 -4.23
CA ILE A 16 -11.84 -7.03 -2.87
C ILE A 16 -13.04 -7.01 -1.90
N VAL A 17 -13.87 -5.97 -1.89
CA VAL A 17 -15.02 -5.88 -0.97
C VAL A 17 -16.13 -6.84 -1.39
N LEU A 18 -16.35 -7.01 -2.71
CA LEU A 18 -17.33 -7.96 -3.23
C LEU A 18 -16.90 -9.40 -3.05
N SER A 19 -15.62 -9.73 -3.20
CA SER A 19 -15.12 -11.09 -2.98
C SER A 19 -15.06 -11.48 -1.51
N CYS A 20 -14.86 -10.52 -0.60
CA CYS A 20 -14.88 -10.78 0.85
C CYS A 20 -16.29 -10.87 1.42
N LEU A 21 -17.23 -10.14 0.83
CA LEU A 21 -18.65 -10.16 1.28
C LEU A 21 -19.46 -11.27 0.61
N ALA A 22 -19.14 -11.67 -0.63
CA ALA A 22 -19.90 -12.66 -1.39
C ALA A 22 -20.03 -14.05 -0.73
N PRO A 23 -18.95 -14.65 -0.19
CA PRO A 23 -19.05 -15.96 0.47
C PRO A 23 -19.88 -15.94 1.75
N LEU A 24 -20.03 -14.75 2.35
CA LEU A 24 -20.76 -14.56 3.63
C LEU A 24 -22.26 -14.37 3.44
N TRP A 25 -22.68 -14.06 2.21
CA TRP A 25 -24.03 -13.66 1.90
C TRP A 25 -24.78 -14.70 1.09
N GLY A 26 -24.12 -15.78 0.66
CA GLY A 26 -24.72 -16.82 -0.17
C GLY A 26 -25.28 -16.30 -1.51
N VAL A 27 -24.75 -15.17 -1.99
CA VAL A 27 -25.25 -14.49 -3.20
C VAL A 27 -24.09 -14.24 -4.17
N ASP A 28 -24.22 -14.74 -5.39
CA ASP A 28 -23.27 -14.42 -6.46
C ASP A 28 -23.35 -12.92 -6.81
N PRO A 29 -22.26 -12.14 -6.58
CA PRO A 29 -22.24 -10.71 -6.81
C PRO A 29 -22.54 -10.32 -8.26
N LYS A 30 -22.24 -11.18 -9.22
CA LYS A 30 -22.44 -10.93 -10.66
C LYS A 30 -23.92 -10.81 -11.04
N TYR A 31 -24.82 -11.43 -10.31
CA TYR A 31 -26.25 -11.41 -10.68
C TYR A 31 -27.00 -10.17 -10.21
N ARG A 32 -26.61 -9.53 -9.11
CA ARG A 32 -27.31 -8.34 -8.58
C ARG A 32 -26.83 -7.02 -9.18
N LEU A 33 -25.58 -6.93 -9.63
CA LEU A 33 -25.03 -5.69 -10.21
C LEU A 33 -25.48 -5.42 -11.64
N LYS A 34 -25.93 -6.43 -12.39
CA LYS A 34 -26.41 -6.28 -13.79
C LYS A 34 -27.63 -5.36 -13.96
N ASN A 35 -28.40 -5.12 -12.90
CA ASN A 35 -29.66 -4.35 -12.95
C ASN A 35 -29.52 -2.95 -12.32
N LEU A 36 -28.33 -2.50 -11.91
CA LEU A 36 -28.10 -1.17 -11.36
C LEU A 36 -27.64 -0.22 -12.48
N LYS A 37 -28.49 0.71 -12.86
CA LYS A 37 -28.10 1.86 -13.73
C LYS A 37 -27.25 2.82 -12.92
N VAL A 38 -25.99 2.99 -13.32
CA VAL A 38 -25.01 3.90 -12.70
C VAL A 38 -24.98 5.20 -13.49
N SER A 39 -25.20 6.31 -12.82
CA SER A 39 -25.09 7.66 -13.37
C SER A 39 -23.83 8.39 -12.86
N PRO A 40 -23.28 9.37 -13.61
CA PRO A 40 -22.00 10.01 -13.26
C PRO A 40 -22.02 10.89 -12.02
N LEU A 41 -20.87 11.03 -11.37
CA LEU A 41 -20.65 11.74 -10.11
C LEU A 41 -20.95 13.25 -10.16
N PRO A 42 -21.57 13.84 -9.12
CA PRO A 42 -21.71 15.29 -8.98
C PRO A 42 -20.43 15.97 -8.44
N PRO A 43 -20.23 17.26 -8.72
CA PRO A 43 -18.93 17.94 -8.55
C PRO A 43 -18.56 18.45 -7.15
N SER A 44 -19.36 18.28 -6.10
CA SER A 44 -18.93 18.66 -4.73
C SER A 44 -19.63 17.88 -3.63
N LEU A 45 -18.83 17.29 -2.73
CA LEU A 45 -19.25 16.54 -1.54
C LEU A 45 -19.21 17.45 -0.28
N GLU A 46 -19.70 18.68 -0.35
CA GLU A 46 -19.50 19.65 0.74
C GLU A 46 -20.45 19.49 1.94
N ALA A 47 -21.57 18.82 1.80
CA ALA A 47 -22.45 18.54 2.93
C ALA A 47 -23.22 17.23 2.72
N MET A 48 -23.00 16.27 3.61
CA MET A 48 -23.82 15.06 3.64
C MET A 48 -25.16 15.36 4.33
N ASP A 49 -26.25 15.32 3.56
CA ASP A 49 -27.61 15.53 4.07
C ASP A 49 -28.14 14.25 4.75
N LYS A 50 -29.03 14.43 5.76
CA LYS A 50 -29.81 13.37 6.43
C LYS A 50 -30.42 12.36 5.47
N LYS A 51 -30.95 12.85 4.37
CA LYS A 51 -31.57 12.07 3.33
C LYS A 51 -30.58 11.11 2.66
N GLU A 52 -29.34 11.54 2.50
CA GLU A 52 -28.27 10.76 1.86
C GLU A 52 -27.80 9.61 2.75
N ILE A 53 -27.55 9.84 4.04
CA ILE A 53 -27.22 8.79 5.00
C ILE A 53 -28.29 7.71 5.02
N LYS A 54 -29.57 8.13 5.11
CA LYS A 54 -30.71 7.21 5.11
C LYS A 54 -30.80 6.42 3.81
N ASN A 55 -30.58 7.07 2.67
CA ASN A 55 -30.58 6.43 1.36
C ASN A 55 -29.48 5.38 1.21
N ILE A 56 -28.25 5.71 1.64
CA ILE A 56 -27.11 4.77 1.66
C ILE A 56 -27.47 3.54 2.49
N ILE A 57 -27.94 3.73 3.70
CA ILE A 57 -28.28 2.62 4.59
C ILE A 57 -29.41 1.78 4.01
N THR A 58 -30.46 2.41 3.48
CA THR A 58 -31.59 1.72 2.86
C THR A 58 -31.13 0.93 1.63
N PHE A 59 -30.25 1.48 0.81
CA PHE A 59 -29.65 0.79 -0.32
C PHE A 59 -28.81 -0.41 0.13
N CYS A 60 -27.91 -0.22 1.08
CA CYS A 60 -27.10 -1.31 1.65
C CYS A 60 -28.00 -2.41 2.25
N SER A 61 -29.04 -2.03 3.01
CA SER A 61 -29.95 -2.98 3.62
C SER A 61 -30.68 -3.85 2.58
N LYS A 62 -31.11 -3.25 1.47
CA LYS A 62 -31.73 -3.97 0.35
C LYS A 62 -30.72 -4.86 -0.39
N LEU A 63 -29.54 -4.32 -0.69
CA LEU A 63 -28.47 -5.01 -1.40
C LEU A 63 -28.06 -6.28 -0.66
N PHE A 64 -27.95 -6.17 0.66
CA PHE A 64 -27.51 -7.26 1.52
C PHE A 64 -28.64 -8.07 2.13
N GLY A 65 -29.88 -7.82 1.77
CA GLY A 65 -31.04 -8.57 2.26
C GLY A 65 -31.19 -8.53 3.79
N CYS A 66 -31.00 -7.34 4.39
CA CYS A 66 -31.13 -7.16 5.83
C CYS A 66 -32.58 -7.30 6.29
N SER A 67 -32.78 -7.91 7.45
CA SER A 67 -34.07 -7.92 8.15
C SER A 67 -34.47 -6.51 8.60
N SER A 68 -35.74 -6.31 8.94
CA SER A 68 -36.23 -5.01 9.47
C SER A 68 -35.49 -4.62 10.75
N LYS A 69 -35.13 -5.56 11.61
CA LYS A 69 -34.37 -5.33 12.84
C LYS A 69 -32.93 -4.87 12.51
N GLU A 70 -32.23 -5.55 11.63
CA GLU A 70 -30.89 -5.18 11.19
C GLU A 70 -30.89 -3.79 10.53
N THR A 71 -31.85 -3.53 9.64
CA THR A 71 -32.04 -2.22 9.00
C THR A 71 -32.26 -1.11 10.05
N GLY A 72 -33.06 -1.36 11.06
CA GLY A 72 -33.28 -0.44 12.18
C GLY A 72 -31.99 -0.11 12.94
N MET A 73 -31.15 -1.11 13.21
CA MET A 73 -29.83 -0.90 13.85
C MET A 73 -28.91 -0.02 13.00
N LEU A 74 -28.86 -0.27 11.68
CA LEU A 74 -28.04 0.50 10.75
C LEU A 74 -28.54 1.96 10.64
N LEU A 75 -29.84 2.19 10.59
CA LEU A 75 -30.45 3.51 10.58
C LEU A 75 -30.17 4.27 11.89
N ALA A 76 -30.23 3.58 13.03
CA ALA A 76 -29.87 4.17 14.32
C ALA A 76 -28.39 4.55 14.42
N LEU A 77 -27.50 3.76 13.83
CA LEU A 77 -26.08 4.11 13.68
C LEU A 77 -25.94 5.37 12.81
N GLY A 78 -26.57 5.40 11.64
CA GLY A 78 -26.55 6.55 10.74
C GLY A 78 -27.01 7.84 11.38
N GLY A 79 -28.11 7.80 12.15
CA GLY A 79 -28.61 8.98 12.88
C GLY A 79 -27.62 9.49 13.95
N ARG A 80 -26.90 8.59 14.63
CA ARG A 80 -25.85 9.00 15.56
C ARG A 80 -24.63 9.61 14.87
N VAL A 81 -24.21 9.04 13.74
CA VAL A 81 -23.13 9.60 12.93
C VAL A 81 -23.50 11.00 12.45
N GLU A 82 -24.70 11.17 11.94
CA GLU A 82 -25.21 12.47 11.50
C GLU A 82 -25.25 13.51 12.63
N LEU A 83 -25.69 13.10 13.83
CA LEU A 83 -25.69 13.97 14.99
C LEU A 83 -24.30 14.50 15.35
N ILE A 84 -23.30 13.60 15.31
CA ILE A 84 -21.89 13.96 15.56
C ILE A 84 -21.39 14.89 14.47
N TRP A 85 -21.69 14.57 13.22
CA TRP A 85 -21.31 15.38 12.05
C TRP A 85 -21.84 16.80 12.13
N THR A 86 -23.13 16.94 12.44
CA THR A 86 -23.78 18.24 12.55
C THR A 86 -23.25 19.06 13.74
N LYS A 87 -22.96 18.41 14.87
CA LYS A 87 -22.51 19.10 16.09
C LYS A 87 -21.01 19.40 16.15
N SER A 88 -20.19 18.51 15.59
CA SER A 88 -18.73 18.54 15.77
C SER A 88 -17.94 18.62 14.46
N GLY A 89 -18.64 18.66 13.32
CA GLY A 89 -18.05 18.76 11.99
C GLY A 89 -17.46 17.47 11.45
N VAL A 90 -17.12 17.50 10.16
CA VAL A 90 -16.64 16.36 9.36
C VAL A 90 -15.36 15.77 9.92
N LYS A 91 -14.36 16.61 10.18
CA LYS A 91 -13.01 16.19 10.62
C LYS A 91 -13.04 15.43 11.94
N PHE A 92 -13.79 15.95 12.91
CA PHE A 92 -13.99 15.28 14.19
C PHE A 92 -14.70 13.94 14.00
N THR A 93 -15.78 13.90 13.21
CA THR A 93 -16.57 12.68 12.99
C THR A 93 -15.72 11.57 12.39
N ILE A 94 -14.89 11.87 11.37
CA ILE A 94 -14.00 10.90 10.75
C ILE A 94 -12.99 10.33 11.75
N THR A 95 -12.41 11.18 12.58
CA THR A 95 -11.47 10.76 13.63
C THR A 95 -12.17 9.93 14.69
N TYR A 96 -13.35 10.35 15.14
CA TYR A 96 -14.16 9.62 16.12
C TYR A 96 -14.59 8.24 15.63
N LEU A 97 -15.02 8.13 14.37
CA LEU A 97 -15.35 6.84 13.76
C LEU A 97 -14.12 5.92 13.64
N ALA A 98 -12.94 6.50 13.35
CA ALA A 98 -11.70 5.74 13.33
C ALA A 98 -11.39 5.12 14.70
N GLU A 99 -11.56 5.91 15.76
CA GLU A 99 -11.32 5.44 17.12
C GLU A 99 -12.34 4.40 17.56
N CYS A 100 -13.63 4.57 17.21
CA CYS A 100 -14.65 3.56 17.48
C CYS A 100 -14.33 2.21 16.84
N LEU A 101 -13.90 2.21 15.57
CA LEU A 101 -13.50 1.00 14.86
C LEU A 101 -12.32 0.32 15.55
N ARG A 102 -11.30 1.09 15.92
CA ARG A 102 -10.11 0.56 16.54
C ARG A 102 -10.40 -0.05 17.92
N ILE A 103 -11.22 0.61 18.74
CA ILE A 103 -11.65 0.06 20.05
C ILE A 103 -12.33 -1.30 19.85
N ILE A 104 -13.20 -1.44 18.85
CA ILE A 104 -13.82 -2.75 18.57
C ILE A 104 -12.78 -3.78 18.17
N TYR A 105 -11.81 -3.42 17.34
CA TYR A 105 -10.75 -4.34 16.94
C TYR A 105 -9.86 -4.74 18.12
N ASP A 106 -9.46 -3.81 19.00
CA ASP A 106 -8.72 -4.10 20.23
C ASP A 106 -9.49 -5.08 21.13
N LEU A 107 -10.80 -4.82 21.35
CA LEU A 107 -11.66 -5.70 22.16
C LEU A 107 -11.79 -7.10 21.58
N VAL A 108 -12.02 -7.22 20.26
CA VAL A 108 -12.17 -8.53 19.57
C VAL A 108 -10.85 -9.28 19.55
N SER A 109 -9.72 -8.60 19.40
CA SER A 109 -8.39 -9.21 19.44
C SER A 109 -7.96 -9.64 20.83
N GLY A 110 -8.66 -9.19 21.87
CA GLY A 110 -8.31 -9.46 23.28
C GLY A 110 -7.17 -8.59 23.80
N MET A 111 -6.87 -7.49 23.12
CA MET A 111 -5.83 -6.55 23.49
C MET A 111 -6.38 -5.44 24.41
N PRO A 112 -5.56 -4.87 25.30
CA PRO A 112 -5.95 -3.69 26.06
C PRO A 112 -6.25 -2.53 25.10
N ILE A 113 -7.30 -1.78 25.41
CA ILE A 113 -7.65 -0.58 24.63
C ILE A 113 -6.53 0.45 24.81
N LYS A 114 -5.88 0.81 23.71
CA LYS A 114 -4.79 1.80 23.71
C LYS A 114 -5.33 3.22 23.94
N ASP A 115 -4.51 4.10 24.49
CA ASP A 115 -4.83 5.52 24.63
C ASP A 115 -5.01 6.19 23.26
N HIS A 116 -5.95 7.11 23.19
CA HIS A 116 -6.46 7.67 21.95
C HIS A 116 -6.33 9.18 21.88
N LYS A 117 -6.17 9.69 20.65
CA LYS A 117 -6.22 11.13 20.37
C LYS A 117 -7.61 11.74 20.52
N THR A 118 -8.65 10.91 20.46
CA THR A 118 -10.06 11.34 20.55
C THR A 118 -10.77 10.49 21.59
N TRP A 119 -11.36 11.15 22.59
CA TRP A 119 -12.15 10.46 23.60
C TRP A 119 -13.42 9.86 23.01
N VAL A 120 -13.69 8.58 23.32
CA VAL A 120 -14.87 7.84 22.88
C VAL A 120 -15.66 7.34 24.09
N SER A 121 -16.92 7.72 24.19
CA SER A 121 -17.83 7.23 25.21
C SER A 121 -18.13 5.74 25.00
N ARG A 122 -17.97 4.94 26.07
CA ARG A 122 -18.08 3.46 26.03
C ARG A 122 -19.10 2.93 27.02
N TYR A 123 -19.60 1.75 26.78
CA TYR A 123 -20.36 0.93 27.73
C TYR A 123 -19.40 0.25 28.72
N SER A 124 -19.94 -0.40 29.76
CA SER A 124 -19.15 -1.12 30.76
C SER A 124 -18.30 -2.27 30.21
N ASN A 125 -18.71 -2.87 29.07
CA ASN A 125 -17.94 -3.89 28.35
C ASN A 125 -16.91 -3.32 27.36
N GLY A 126 -16.68 -2.00 27.35
CA GLY A 126 -15.73 -1.32 26.47
C GLY A 126 -16.27 -0.92 25.09
N VAL A 127 -17.38 -1.46 24.63
CA VAL A 127 -17.97 -1.16 23.32
C VAL A 127 -18.38 0.31 23.20
N PRO A 128 -18.00 1.04 22.13
CA PRO A 128 -18.38 2.43 21.91
C PRO A 128 -19.91 2.62 21.88
N ARG A 129 -20.40 3.66 22.57
CA ARG A 129 -21.82 4.01 22.61
C ARG A 129 -22.39 4.39 21.23
N LEU A 130 -21.54 4.68 20.28
CA LEU A 130 -21.90 4.91 18.87
C LEU A 130 -22.78 3.76 18.33
N PHE A 131 -22.46 2.51 18.68
CA PHE A 131 -23.16 1.34 18.16
C PHE A 131 -24.54 1.09 18.82
N GLY A 132 -24.84 1.77 19.92
CA GLY A 132 -26.10 1.61 20.66
C GLY A 132 -26.20 0.29 21.42
N MET A 133 -27.34 0.08 22.12
CA MET A 133 -27.54 -1.10 22.95
C MET A 133 -27.58 -2.41 22.16
N GLU A 134 -28.19 -2.41 20.97
CA GLU A 134 -28.24 -3.60 20.10
C GLU A 134 -26.85 -3.93 19.55
N GLY A 135 -26.10 -2.92 19.07
CA GLY A 135 -24.69 -3.12 18.65
C GLY A 135 -23.83 -3.60 19.81
N ARG A 136 -24.02 -3.07 21.05
CA ARG A 136 -23.34 -3.55 22.25
C ARG A 136 -23.54 -5.06 22.42
N ARG A 137 -24.79 -5.55 22.33
CA ARG A 137 -25.12 -6.98 22.50
C ARG A 137 -24.43 -7.86 21.46
N VAL A 138 -24.45 -7.41 20.21
CA VAL A 138 -23.86 -8.14 19.07
C VAL A 138 -22.34 -8.21 19.21
N PHE A 139 -21.68 -7.10 19.53
CA PHE A 139 -20.22 -7.09 19.76
C PHE A 139 -19.81 -7.85 21.02
N ASP A 140 -20.63 -7.85 22.08
CA ASP A 140 -20.35 -8.58 23.31
C ASP A 140 -20.22 -10.09 23.06
N ILE A 141 -21.09 -10.64 22.20
CA ILE A 141 -20.99 -12.04 21.75
C ILE A 141 -19.67 -12.29 21.02
N LEU A 142 -19.32 -11.42 20.08
CA LEU A 142 -18.08 -11.54 19.30
C LEU A 142 -16.81 -11.43 20.19
N ILE A 143 -16.85 -10.58 21.23
CA ILE A 143 -15.71 -10.37 22.15
C ILE A 143 -15.53 -11.58 23.09
N ARG A 144 -16.63 -12.21 23.53
CA ARG A 144 -16.59 -13.37 24.44
C ARG A 144 -16.12 -14.65 23.76
N GLU A 145 -16.46 -14.82 22.50
CA GLU A 145 -16.08 -16.01 21.75
C GLU A 145 -14.58 -16.01 21.41
N LYS A 146 -13.92 -17.12 21.74
CA LYS A 146 -12.48 -17.27 21.50
C LYS A 146 -12.13 -17.52 20.02
N SER A 147 -13.09 -17.98 19.24
CA SER A 147 -12.93 -18.27 17.80
C SER A 147 -14.10 -17.72 17.00
N PRO A 148 -13.84 -17.03 15.87
CA PRO A 148 -14.92 -16.61 14.96
C PRO A 148 -15.76 -17.75 14.41
N LYS A 149 -15.23 -18.98 14.40
CA LYS A 149 -15.95 -20.19 13.97
C LYS A 149 -17.11 -20.55 14.90
N ASN A 150 -17.06 -20.11 16.15
CA ASN A 150 -18.09 -20.38 17.15
C ASN A 150 -19.21 -19.33 17.15
N VAL A 151 -19.04 -18.22 16.40
CA VAL A 151 -20.04 -17.16 16.32
C VAL A 151 -21.00 -17.45 15.17
N GLU A 152 -22.29 -17.36 15.44
CA GLU A 152 -23.33 -17.55 14.42
C GLU A 152 -23.16 -16.57 13.25
N LEU A 153 -23.32 -17.06 12.02
CA LEU A 153 -23.17 -16.26 10.80
C LEU A 153 -24.01 -14.98 10.79
N PRO A 154 -25.28 -14.93 11.27
CA PRO A 154 -26.05 -13.70 11.34
C PRO A 154 -25.41 -12.62 12.22
N ILE A 155 -24.81 -13.01 13.35
CA ILE A 155 -24.13 -12.09 14.27
C ILE A 155 -22.88 -11.50 13.61
N LEU A 156 -22.03 -12.35 13.02
CA LEU A 156 -20.85 -11.89 12.27
C LEU A 156 -21.22 -10.94 11.13
N ARG A 157 -22.33 -11.23 10.45
CA ARG A 157 -22.86 -10.39 9.38
C ARG A 157 -23.20 -8.99 9.89
N VAL A 158 -23.96 -8.88 10.99
CA VAL A 158 -24.35 -7.59 11.57
C VAL A 158 -23.13 -6.81 12.05
N CYS A 159 -22.19 -7.47 12.73
CA CYS A 159 -20.92 -6.83 13.13
C CYS A 159 -20.21 -6.22 11.94
N ARG A 160 -20.03 -6.97 10.86
CA ARG A 160 -19.36 -6.50 9.64
C ARG A 160 -20.08 -5.35 8.99
N LEU A 161 -21.42 -5.37 8.94
CA LEU A 161 -22.21 -4.26 8.41
C LEU A 161 -22.00 -2.97 9.19
N LEU A 162 -22.06 -3.05 10.53
CA LEU A 162 -21.85 -1.88 11.39
C LEU A 162 -20.45 -1.28 11.19
N LEU A 163 -19.41 -2.13 11.13
CA LEU A 163 -18.04 -1.71 10.92
C LEU A 163 -17.82 -1.14 9.49
N SER A 164 -18.41 -1.79 8.48
CA SER A 164 -18.32 -1.34 7.09
C SER A 164 -18.97 0.03 6.89
N LEU A 165 -20.13 0.30 7.49
CA LEU A 165 -20.76 1.61 7.43
C LEU A 165 -19.90 2.71 8.06
N CYS A 166 -19.28 2.43 9.22
CA CYS A 166 -18.32 3.39 9.81
C CYS A 166 -17.14 3.68 8.86
N SER A 167 -16.65 2.66 8.15
CA SER A 167 -15.60 2.82 7.14
C SER A 167 -16.05 3.62 5.92
N VAL A 168 -17.29 3.43 5.46
CA VAL A 168 -17.89 4.20 4.36
C VAL A 168 -18.00 5.67 4.74
N PHE A 169 -18.55 6.00 5.91
CA PHE A 169 -18.66 7.39 6.37
C PHE A 169 -17.29 8.05 6.52
N ARG A 170 -16.25 7.33 6.95
CA ARG A 170 -14.88 7.84 6.98
C ARG A 170 -14.30 8.14 5.59
N ALA A 171 -14.76 7.45 4.56
CA ALA A 171 -14.27 7.67 3.19
C ALA A 171 -14.68 9.04 2.61
N MET A 172 -15.63 9.74 3.24
CA MET A 172 -16.21 11.01 2.77
C MET A 172 -15.40 12.25 3.21
N SER A 173 -14.11 12.12 3.54
CA SER A 173 -13.27 13.27 3.91
C SER A 173 -13.01 14.20 2.73
N PRO A 174 -13.31 15.50 2.84
CA PRO A 174 -13.04 16.47 1.78
C PRO A 174 -11.58 16.94 1.75
N GLU A 175 -10.85 16.87 2.87
CA GLU A 175 -9.50 17.39 3.00
C GLU A 175 -8.45 16.30 2.73
N HIS A 176 -7.44 16.65 1.92
CA HIS A 176 -6.30 15.79 1.64
C HIS A 176 -5.01 16.41 2.20
N VAL A 177 -4.39 15.75 3.17
CA VAL A 177 -3.14 16.20 3.78
C VAL A 177 -1.95 15.64 3.00
N ILE A 178 -1.17 16.53 2.39
CA ILE A 178 0.07 16.20 1.68
C ILE A 178 1.21 16.20 2.69
N LYS A 179 1.95 15.10 2.77
CA LYS A 179 3.12 14.95 3.64
C LYS A 179 4.35 14.69 2.78
N LEU A 180 5.21 15.69 2.62
CA LEU A 180 6.48 15.56 1.91
C LEU A 180 7.63 15.11 2.84
N GLY A 181 7.49 15.26 4.15
CA GLY A 181 8.49 14.85 5.12
C GLY A 181 8.90 13.38 5.00
N SER A 182 7.98 12.46 4.63
CA SER A 182 8.36 11.06 4.41
C SER A 182 9.45 10.88 3.35
N ILE A 183 9.50 11.80 2.36
CA ILE A 183 10.50 11.80 1.28
C ILE A 183 11.80 12.46 1.73
N THR A 184 11.69 13.62 2.43
CA THR A 184 12.83 14.54 2.69
C THR A 184 13.51 14.35 4.04
N ASP A 185 12.79 13.77 5.02
CA ASP A 185 13.35 13.62 6.35
C ASP A 185 14.54 12.65 6.35
N PRO A 186 15.58 12.93 7.13
CA PRO A 186 16.79 12.10 7.16
C PRO A 186 16.52 10.69 7.67
N TRP A 187 17.45 9.79 7.42
CA TRP A 187 17.41 8.44 7.98
C TRP A 187 17.57 8.48 9.50
N ILE A 188 16.75 7.73 10.21
CA ILE A 188 16.71 7.64 11.67
C ILE A 188 17.07 6.24 12.19
N GLY A 189 17.51 5.34 11.32
CA GLY A 189 17.93 3.99 11.71
C GLY A 189 19.29 3.98 12.38
N ASN A 190 19.61 2.86 13.01
CA ASN A 190 20.86 2.69 13.74
C ASN A 190 21.89 1.89 12.95
N ASP A 191 21.43 0.92 12.14
CA ASP A 191 22.33 0.04 11.37
C ASP A 191 21.57 -0.63 10.22
N TYR A 192 22.31 -1.40 9.40
CA TYR A 192 21.81 -2.20 8.29
C TYR A 192 21.87 -3.70 8.65
N LEU A 193 21.16 -4.51 7.85
CA LEU A 193 21.15 -5.95 8.04
C LEU A 193 22.53 -6.57 7.77
N ASP A 194 22.91 -7.55 8.59
CA ASP A 194 24.16 -8.30 8.39
C ASP A 194 24.12 -9.12 7.08
N ASP A 195 25.20 -9.04 6.31
CA ASP A 195 25.30 -9.69 5.00
C ASP A 195 25.20 -11.20 5.04
N LYS A 196 25.67 -11.84 6.13
CA LYS A 196 25.59 -13.30 6.28
C LYS A 196 24.14 -13.73 6.46
N HIS A 197 23.39 -12.98 7.27
CA HIS A 197 21.96 -13.22 7.47
C HIS A 197 21.16 -12.96 6.20
N VAL A 198 21.45 -11.86 5.48
CA VAL A 198 20.81 -11.56 4.18
C VAL A 198 21.09 -12.65 3.15
N LYS A 199 22.35 -13.12 3.01
CA LYS A 199 22.69 -14.23 2.11
C LYS A 199 21.91 -15.50 2.45
N ARG A 200 21.83 -15.85 3.74
CA ARG A 200 21.06 -17.01 4.19
C ARG A 200 19.56 -16.84 3.92
N ALA A 201 19.02 -15.65 4.16
CA ALA A 201 17.63 -15.32 3.84
C ALA A 201 17.34 -15.51 2.34
N LEU A 202 18.17 -14.95 1.47
CA LEU A 202 18.06 -15.10 0.00
C LEU A 202 18.16 -16.57 -0.46
N SER A 203 18.97 -17.37 0.23
CA SER A 203 19.07 -18.82 0.00
C SER A 203 17.75 -19.53 0.37
N ASN A 204 17.23 -19.26 1.56
CA ASN A 204 15.98 -19.85 2.05
C ASN A 204 14.79 -19.52 1.12
N MET A 205 14.78 -18.33 0.53
CA MET A 205 13.77 -17.88 -0.43
C MET A 205 13.99 -18.44 -1.84
N GLY A 206 15.14 -19.05 -2.14
CA GLY A 206 15.50 -19.52 -3.49
C GLY A 206 15.69 -18.38 -4.50
N MET A 207 16.19 -17.21 -4.04
CA MET A 207 16.35 -16.01 -4.88
C MET A 207 17.65 -16.01 -5.70
N TYR A 208 18.59 -16.88 -5.42
CA TYR A 208 19.80 -17.02 -6.24
C TYR A 208 19.44 -17.39 -7.68
N GLY A 209 20.13 -16.76 -8.64
CA GLY A 209 19.79 -16.88 -10.06
C GLY A 209 18.75 -15.85 -10.56
N LEU A 210 18.33 -14.89 -9.71
CA LEU A 210 17.46 -13.78 -10.14
C LEU A 210 18.04 -13.06 -11.36
N ARG A 211 19.36 -12.80 -11.37
CA ARG A 211 20.07 -12.14 -12.47
C ARG A 211 19.80 -12.79 -13.84
N THR A 212 19.75 -14.10 -13.93
CA THR A 212 19.54 -14.83 -15.18
C THR A 212 18.08 -14.73 -15.68
N ARG A 213 17.16 -14.35 -14.80
CA ARG A 213 15.74 -14.15 -15.11
C ARG A 213 15.43 -12.73 -15.60
N VAL A 214 16.33 -11.76 -15.34
CA VAL A 214 16.14 -10.37 -15.77
C VAL A 214 16.41 -10.27 -17.26
N LYS A 215 15.34 -9.97 -18.04
CA LYS A 215 15.40 -9.81 -19.49
C LYS A 215 16.02 -8.47 -19.90
N SER A 216 16.37 -8.31 -21.17
CA SER A 216 16.75 -7.01 -21.73
C SER A 216 15.58 -6.03 -21.71
N PRO A 217 15.87 -4.72 -21.54
CA PRO A 217 14.85 -3.68 -21.69
C PRO A 217 14.20 -3.64 -23.06
N SER A 218 13.00 -3.10 -23.11
CA SER A 218 12.25 -2.83 -24.33
C SER A 218 11.48 -1.53 -24.22
N PHE A 219 11.10 -0.95 -25.34
CA PHE A 219 10.25 0.25 -25.33
C PHE A 219 8.89 -0.03 -24.71
N LEU A 220 8.46 0.90 -23.86
CA LEU A 220 7.17 0.81 -23.17
C LEU A 220 6.13 1.66 -23.90
N TRP A 221 5.11 1.01 -24.42
CA TRP A 221 3.95 1.69 -25.00
C TRP A 221 2.95 1.97 -23.88
N SER A 222 3.02 3.18 -23.31
CA SER A 222 2.19 3.58 -22.19
C SER A 222 1.51 4.92 -22.45
N ASN A 223 0.19 4.94 -22.22
CA ASN A 223 -0.62 6.16 -22.23
C ASN A 223 -0.64 6.87 -20.85
N LYS A 224 0.12 6.38 -19.88
CA LYS A 224 0.28 7.02 -18.57
C LYS A 224 1.08 8.31 -18.71
N SER A 225 0.96 9.19 -17.72
CA SER A 225 1.67 10.47 -17.68
C SER A 225 3.17 10.29 -17.63
N GLY A 226 3.90 11.02 -18.48
CA GLY A 226 5.35 11.15 -18.44
C GLY A 226 5.81 12.28 -17.51
N VAL A 227 7.13 12.48 -17.44
CA VAL A 227 7.71 13.60 -16.67
C VAL A 227 7.54 14.90 -17.44
N ASN A 228 8.01 14.96 -18.70
CA ASN A 228 8.05 16.17 -19.52
C ASN A 228 6.94 16.22 -20.58
N ALA A 229 6.07 15.20 -20.67
CA ALA A 229 4.93 15.18 -21.59
C ALA A 229 3.72 14.47 -21.00
N ARG A 230 2.53 14.74 -21.59
CA ARG A 230 1.28 14.13 -21.16
C ARG A 230 1.30 12.59 -21.22
N TYR A 231 1.97 12.03 -22.22
CA TYR A 231 2.10 10.58 -22.41
C TYR A 231 3.57 10.17 -22.28
N ALA A 232 3.84 9.14 -21.49
CA ALA A 232 5.20 8.71 -21.17
C ALA A 232 6.05 8.38 -22.42
N PHE A 233 5.49 7.70 -23.42
CA PHE A 233 6.24 7.35 -24.63
C PHE A 233 6.61 8.59 -25.48
N LEU A 234 5.77 9.65 -25.48
CA LEU A 234 6.08 10.93 -26.16
C LEU A 234 7.10 11.77 -25.39
N SER A 235 7.29 11.47 -24.09
CA SER A 235 8.27 12.13 -23.24
C SER A 235 9.70 11.66 -23.52
N SER A 236 9.91 10.57 -24.26
CA SER A 236 11.20 9.87 -24.38
C SER A 236 12.35 10.76 -24.84
N GLY A 237 12.15 11.64 -25.83
CA GLY A 237 13.16 12.56 -26.31
C GLY A 237 13.49 13.65 -25.29
N LEU A 238 12.48 14.28 -24.71
CA LEU A 238 12.64 15.32 -23.68
C LEU A 238 13.27 14.76 -22.39
N ASP A 239 12.88 13.55 -22.00
CA ASP A 239 13.43 12.86 -20.84
C ASP A 239 14.91 12.51 -21.04
N LEU A 240 15.32 12.17 -22.28
CA LEU A 240 16.71 11.92 -22.59
C LEU A 240 17.54 13.22 -22.58
N LEU A 241 17.01 14.31 -23.11
CA LEU A 241 17.65 15.64 -23.00
C LEU A 241 17.87 16.03 -21.53
N ALA A 242 16.85 15.86 -20.68
CA ALA A 242 16.96 16.09 -19.24
C ALA A 242 18.01 15.18 -18.58
N MET A 243 18.19 13.95 -19.07
CA MET A 243 19.20 13.02 -18.57
C MET A 243 20.61 13.41 -19.05
N MET A 244 20.77 13.92 -20.27
CA MET A 244 22.06 14.44 -20.78
C MET A 244 22.55 15.66 -20.00
N ASP A 245 21.63 16.49 -19.50
CA ASP A 245 21.93 17.61 -18.59
C ASP A 245 22.42 17.15 -17.20
N ARG A 246 22.31 15.86 -16.87
CA ARG A 246 22.79 15.26 -15.63
C ARG A 246 23.78 14.11 -15.92
N PRO A 247 25.05 14.44 -16.25
CA PRO A 247 26.04 13.45 -16.71
C PRO A 247 26.25 12.26 -15.77
N SER A 248 26.16 12.49 -14.46
CA SER A 248 26.30 11.42 -13.45
C SER A 248 25.22 10.32 -13.62
N ILE A 249 23.97 10.72 -13.82
CA ILE A 249 22.85 9.78 -14.01
C ILE A 249 22.94 9.10 -15.38
N TRP A 250 23.26 9.86 -16.44
CA TRP A 250 23.47 9.33 -17.77
C TRP A 250 24.58 8.27 -17.80
N LEU A 251 25.73 8.54 -17.12
CA LEU A 251 26.83 7.58 -16.99
C LEU A 251 26.44 6.36 -16.15
N SER A 252 25.71 6.54 -15.05
CA SER A 252 25.23 5.42 -14.23
C SER A 252 24.26 4.53 -15.02
N TYR A 253 23.41 5.13 -15.86
CA TYR A 253 22.54 4.41 -16.77
C TYR A 253 23.33 3.55 -17.76
N LEU A 254 24.34 4.11 -18.43
CA LEU A 254 25.20 3.36 -19.35
C LEU A 254 25.96 2.23 -18.64
N ARG A 255 26.56 2.54 -17.49
CA ARG A 255 27.29 1.53 -16.69
C ARG A 255 26.37 0.39 -16.26
N TYR A 256 25.11 0.69 -15.90
CA TYR A 256 24.12 -0.32 -15.57
C TYR A 256 23.84 -1.22 -16.79
N CYS A 257 23.60 -0.64 -17.96
CA CYS A 257 23.36 -1.39 -19.19
C CYS A 257 24.55 -2.30 -19.55
N ILE A 258 25.77 -1.80 -19.47
CA ILE A 258 27.00 -2.57 -19.72
C ILE A 258 27.16 -3.72 -18.71
N ARG A 259 26.96 -3.44 -17.43
CA ARG A 259 27.07 -4.42 -16.35
C ARG A 259 26.04 -5.55 -16.49
N MET A 260 24.82 -5.20 -16.99
CA MET A 260 23.76 -6.16 -17.30
C MET A 260 23.91 -6.84 -18.68
N ARG A 261 24.91 -6.43 -19.48
CA ARG A 261 25.16 -6.92 -20.85
C ARG A 261 24.00 -6.62 -21.82
N TYR A 262 23.32 -5.47 -21.66
CA TYR A 262 22.25 -5.01 -22.53
C TYR A 262 22.80 -4.29 -23.76
N TYR A 263 23.69 -4.94 -24.52
CA TYR A 263 24.47 -4.29 -25.59
C TYR A 263 23.59 -3.62 -26.65
N LEU A 264 22.55 -4.31 -27.14
CA LEU A 264 21.64 -3.72 -28.13
C LEU A 264 20.92 -2.48 -27.55
N TRP A 265 20.43 -2.57 -26.29
CA TRP A 265 19.80 -1.44 -25.64
C TRP A 265 20.76 -0.28 -25.41
N THR A 266 22.01 -0.57 -25.09
CA THR A 266 23.07 0.43 -24.93
C THR A 266 23.31 1.16 -26.27
N ILE A 267 23.39 0.42 -27.38
CA ILE A 267 23.56 1.01 -28.73
C ILE A 267 22.35 1.91 -29.06
N ILE A 268 21.13 1.44 -28.84
CA ILE A 268 19.92 2.24 -29.07
C ILE A 268 19.96 3.53 -28.24
N PHE A 269 20.26 3.44 -26.96
CA PHE A 269 20.34 4.59 -26.06
C PHE A 269 21.40 5.61 -26.52
N LEU A 270 22.58 5.14 -26.93
CA LEU A 270 23.66 6.00 -27.45
C LEU A 270 23.26 6.65 -28.79
N LEU A 271 22.64 5.91 -29.71
CA LEU A 271 22.18 6.47 -30.98
C LEU A 271 21.13 7.57 -30.78
N TYR A 272 20.18 7.37 -29.83
CA TYR A 272 19.23 8.41 -29.45
C TYR A 272 19.92 9.63 -28.81
N SER A 273 20.91 9.42 -27.95
CA SER A 273 21.69 10.50 -27.35
C SER A 273 22.46 11.31 -28.42
N ILE A 274 23.09 10.64 -29.37
CA ILE A 274 23.79 11.29 -30.49
C ILE A 274 22.81 12.06 -31.39
N ALA A 275 21.67 11.49 -31.71
CA ALA A 275 20.66 12.15 -32.55
C ALA A 275 20.09 13.43 -31.88
N LEU A 276 19.98 13.44 -30.55
CA LEU A 276 19.51 14.60 -29.77
C LEU A 276 20.64 15.61 -29.43
N LEU A 277 21.91 15.30 -29.68
CA LEU A 277 23.04 16.17 -29.34
C LEU A 277 22.94 17.57 -29.93
N PRO A 278 22.52 17.79 -31.22
CA PRO A 278 22.34 19.12 -31.73
C PRO A 278 21.27 19.94 -30.99
N VAL A 279 20.17 19.29 -30.63
CA VAL A 279 19.09 19.94 -29.87
C VAL A 279 19.54 20.25 -28.45
N PHE A 280 20.32 19.37 -27.82
CA PHE A 280 20.91 19.58 -26.51
C PHE A 280 21.87 20.79 -26.51
N ILE A 281 22.79 20.88 -27.51
CA ILE A 281 23.71 22.00 -27.66
C ILE A 281 22.94 23.32 -27.90
N LEU A 282 21.91 23.30 -28.74
CA LEU A 282 21.07 24.47 -28.99
C LEU A 282 20.37 24.93 -27.71
N ASN A 283 19.84 24.01 -26.91
CA ASN A 283 19.20 24.35 -25.64
C ASN A 283 20.20 25.00 -24.67
N LEU A 284 21.40 24.45 -24.54
CA LEU A 284 22.47 25.07 -23.74
C LEU A 284 22.84 26.48 -24.21
N LEU A 285 22.89 26.73 -25.52
CA LEU A 285 23.18 28.05 -26.08
C LEU A 285 22.02 29.02 -25.77
N VAL A 286 20.79 28.59 -25.89
CA VAL A 286 19.60 29.41 -25.54
C VAL A 286 19.61 29.76 -24.06
N ASP A 287 19.86 28.79 -23.17
CA ASP A 287 19.97 29.03 -21.72
C ASP A 287 21.00 30.11 -21.37
N VAL A 288 22.18 30.05 -22.05
CA VAL A 288 23.25 31.03 -21.83
C VAL A 288 22.89 32.42 -22.35
N ILE A 289 22.13 32.53 -23.46
CA ILE A 289 21.82 33.80 -24.11
C ILE A 289 20.58 34.47 -23.48
N THR A 290 19.57 33.71 -23.10
CA THR A 290 18.24 34.26 -22.73
C THR A 290 17.92 34.15 -21.24
N GLU A 291 18.68 33.36 -20.47
CA GLU A 291 18.32 32.95 -19.08
C GLU A 291 16.94 32.32 -18.97
N GLU A 292 16.27 31.99 -20.08
CA GLU A 292 14.93 31.44 -20.20
C GLU A 292 14.91 30.06 -20.86
N GLY A 293 15.87 29.20 -20.53
CA GLY A 293 15.89 27.83 -21.08
C GLY A 293 14.66 26.98 -20.71
N VAL A 294 14.42 25.99 -21.53
CA VAL A 294 13.32 25.03 -21.27
C VAL A 294 13.70 24.15 -20.06
N SER A 295 13.09 24.38 -18.92
CA SER A 295 13.31 23.56 -17.72
C SER A 295 12.75 22.14 -17.93
N LEU A 296 13.65 21.18 -18.20
CA LEU A 296 13.33 19.77 -18.29
C LEU A 296 13.66 19.06 -16.96
N HIS A 297 12.80 18.15 -16.56
CA HIS A 297 12.94 17.43 -15.30
C HIS A 297 13.21 15.94 -15.51
N LEU A 298 14.05 15.34 -14.65
CA LEU A 298 14.30 13.89 -14.63
C LEU A 298 13.27 13.12 -13.81
N GLY A 299 12.58 13.79 -12.91
CA GLY A 299 11.53 13.23 -12.08
C GLY A 299 10.50 14.28 -11.72
N ARG A 300 9.29 13.84 -11.47
CA ARG A 300 8.19 14.70 -11.03
C ARG A 300 7.39 14.03 -9.93
N LEU A 301 7.07 14.78 -8.86
CA LEU A 301 6.11 14.32 -7.88
C LEU A 301 4.69 14.63 -8.36
N THR A 302 3.80 13.70 -8.15
CA THR A 302 2.36 13.88 -8.39
C THR A 302 1.60 13.40 -7.18
N ILE A 303 0.42 13.99 -6.95
CA ILE A 303 -0.42 13.68 -5.80
C ILE A 303 -1.63 12.90 -6.27
N ILE A 304 -1.78 11.70 -5.74
CA ILE A 304 -2.96 10.88 -5.92
C ILE A 304 -3.83 11.04 -4.68
N LYS A 305 -4.99 11.65 -4.85
CA LYS A 305 -5.99 11.81 -3.79
C LYS A 305 -6.70 10.47 -3.59
N GLU A 306 -6.56 9.91 -2.40
CA GLU A 306 -7.24 8.69 -1.99
C GLU A 306 -8.43 9.01 -1.08
N MET A 307 -9.33 8.06 -0.92
CA MET A 307 -10.43 8.17 0.04
C MET A 307 -9.90 8.38 1.47
N ARG A 308 -10.73 8.90 2.34
CA ARG A 308 -10.42 9.19 3.76
C ARG A 308 -9.42 10.33 3.96
N GLY A 309 -9.31 11.25 2.98
CA GLY A 309 -8.42 12.41 3.07
C GLY A 309 -6.93 12.09 2.97
N LYS A 310 -6.57 10.89 2.52
CA LYS A 310 -5.17 10.52 2.30
C LYS A 310 -4.69 11.05 0.95
N ALA A 311 -3.57 11.75 0.94
CA ALA A 311 -2.84 12.11 -0.27
C ALA A 311 -1.60 11.23 -0.38
N ARG A 312 -1.45 10.52 -1.50
CA ARG A 312 -0.26 9.72 -1.79
C ARG A 312 0.62 10.51 -2.74
N VAL A 313 1.85 10.76 -2.34
CA VAL A 313 2.86 11.37 -3.19
C VAL A 313 3.56 10.28 -3.99
N VAL A 314 3.55 10.41 -5.33
CA VAL A 314 4.12 9.43 -6.25
C VAL A 314 5.21 10.11 -7.07
N GLY A 315 6.42 9.56 -7.04
CA GLY A 315 7.54 10.02 -7.86
C GLY A 315 7.51 9.35 -9.24
N ILE A 316 7.23 10.13 -10.27
CA ILE A 316 7.28 9.67 -11.66
C ILE A 316 8.72 9.84 -12.15
N THR A 317 9.36 8.77 -12.60
CA THR A 317 10.69 8.78 -13.23
C THR A 317 10.59 8.89 -14.74
N ASP A 318 11.69 9.30 -15.38
CA ASP A 318 11.80 9.42 -16.83
C ASP A 318 11.52 8.10 -17.55
N TYR A 319 11.19 8.22 -18.84
CA TYR A 319 10.82 7.09 -19.69
C TYR A 319 11.92 6.02 -19.79
N TRP A 320 13.19 6.43 -19.92
CA TRP A 320 14.32 5.51 -20.10
C TRP A 320 14.59 4.69 -18.84
N THR A 321 14.49 5.29 -17.68
CA THR A 321 14.59 4.61 -16.39
C THR A 321 13.45 3.60 -16.22
N GLN A 322 12.23 3.95 -16.62
CA GLN A 322 11.10 3.03 -16.59
C GLN A 322 11.33 1.82 -17.50
N CYS A 323 11.83 2.04 -18.73
CA CYS A 323 12.17 0.95 -19.64
C CYS A 323 13.28 0.06 -19.06
N LEU A 324 14.32 0.66 -18.44
CA LEU A 324 15.45 -0.07 -17.87
C LEU A 324 15.08 -0.97 -16.72
N PHE A 325 14.21 -0.49 -15.81
CA PHE A 325 13.92 -1.21 -14.57
C PHE A 325 12.68 -2.11 -14.64
N LYS A 326 11.87 -2.02 -15.69
CA LYS A 326 10.73 -2.93 -15.86
C LYS A 326 11.14 -4.42 -15.87
N PRO A 327 12.20 -4.86 -16.60
CA PRO A 327 12.63 -6.26 -16.57
C PRO A 327 13.06 -6.73 -15.18
N LEU A 328 13.72 -5.89 -14.40
CA LEU A 328 14.08 -6.17 -13.01
C LEU A 328 12.81 -6.36 -12.16
N HIS A 329 11.86 -5.44 -12.28
CA HIS A 329 10.57 -5.51 -11.61
C HIS A 329 9.85 -6.83 -11.90
N ASP A 330 9.72 -7.19 -13.19
CA ASP A 330 9.02 -8.40 -13.62
C ASP A 330 9.72 -9.68 -13.12
N ALA A 331 11.07 -9.69 -13.10
CA ALA A 331 11.84 -10.84 -12.62
C ALA A 331 11.68 -11.04 -11.10
N ILE A 332 11.69 -9.96 -10.31
CA ILE A 332 11.45 -10.02 -8.87
C ILE A 332 10.03 -10.51 -8.59
N TYR A 333 9.01 -9.92 -9.23
CA TYR A 333 7.61 -10.34 -9.08
C TYR A 333 7.39 -11.81 -9.43
N SER A 334 7.98 -12.26 -10.54
CA SER A 334 7.92 -13.66 -10.93
C SER A 334 8.54 -14.58 -9.88
N SER A 335 9.63 -14.13 -9.25
CA SER A 335 10.34 -14.91 -8.24
C SER A 335 9.57 -14.93 -6.91
N LEU A 336 9.05 -13.79 -6.47
CA LEU A 336 8.20 -13.67 -5.27
C LEU A 336 6.93 -14.52 -5.39
N GLY A 337 6.30 -14.51 -6.55
CA GLY A 337 5.10 -15.33 -6.80
C GLY A 337 5.31 -16.84 -6.73
N ASN A 338 6.54 -17.34 -6.49
CA ASN A 338 6.84 -18.73 -6.18
C ASN A 338 6.92 -18.99 -4.65
N LEU A 339 6.79 -17.94 -3.84
CA LEU A 339 6.69 -18.03 -2.39
C LEU A 339 5.21 -18.12 -2.00
N PRO A 340 4.77 -19.19 -1.33
CA PRO A 340 3.38 -19.31 -0.87
C PRO A 340 2.98 -18.23 0.13
N GLU A 341 3.95 -17.60 0.78
CA GLU A 341 3.82 -16.53 1.76
C GLU A 341 3.70 -15.12 1.12
N ASP A 342 3.86 -15.02 -0.22
CA ASP A 342 3.73 -13.77 -0.96
C ASP A 342 2.33 -13.57 -1.54
N GLY A 343 1.71 -12.41 -1.26
CA GLY A 343 0.38 -12.03 -1.73
C GLY A 343 0.32 -11.33 -3.08
N THR A 344 1.44 -11.18 -3.79
CA THR A 344 1.52 -10.40 -5.04
C THR A 344 0.61 -10.94 -6.15
N LYS A 345 0.49 -12.25 -6.30
CA LYS A 345 -0.38 -12.89 -7.30
C LYS A 345 -1.81 -13.05 -6.81
N GLU A 346 -1.99 -13.51 -5.59
CA GLU A 346 -3.28 -13.68 -4.93
C GLU A 346 -3.20 -13.13 -3.51
N GLN A 347 -3.78 -11.95 -3.29
CA GLN A 347 -3.60 -11.17 -2.07
C GLN A 347 -3.89 -11.94 -0.77
N LEU A 348 -4.92 -12.76 -0.76
CA LEU A 348 -5.37 -13.48 0.44
C LEU A 348 -4.84 -14.92 0.55
N ALA A 349 -4.16 -15.45 -0.48
CA ALA A 349 -3.65 -16.82 -0.46
C ALA A 349 -2.71 -17.07 0.74
N PRO A 350 -1.69 -16.22 1.02
CA PRO A 350 -0.80 -16.45 2.14
C PRO A 350 -1.48 -16.35 3.50
N VAL A 351 -2.48 -15.50 3.65
CA VAL A 351 -3.27 -15.40 4.89
C VAL A 351 -4.15 -16.62 5.07
N LYS A 352 -4.81 -17.10 4.01
CA LYS A 352 -5.58 -18.35 4.07
C LYS A 352 -4.71 -19.53 4.48
N LEU A 353 -3.50 -19.60 3.94
CA LEU A 353 -2.50 -20.61 4.31
C LEU A 353 -2.08 -20.47 5.78
N MET A 354 -1.86 -19.26 6.27
CA MET A 354 -1.49 -18.99 7.66
C MET A 354 -2.62 -19.36 8.64
N LEU A 355 -3.88 -19.11 8.28
CA LEU A 355 -5.04 -19.44 9.11
C LEU A 355 -5.39 -20.94 9.08
N ASN A 356 -4.97 -21.67 8.05
CA ASN A 356 -5.21 -23.09 7.89
C ASN A 356 -3.93 -23.79 7.43
N PRO A 357 -2.90 -23.84 8.28
CA PRO A 357 -1.60 -24.44 7.92
C PRO A 357 -1.74 -25.95 7.69
N PRO A 358 -0.97 -26.53 6.75
CA PRO A 358 -1.00 -27.96 6.49
C PRO A 358 -0.62 -28.78 7.74
N GLY A 359 -1.53 -29.67 8.17
CA GLY A 359 -1.32 -30.54 9.34
C GLY A 359 -1.26 -29.83 10.69
N GLY A 360 -1.62 -28.53 10.73
CA GLY A 360 -1.55 -27.70 11.94
C GLY A 360 -2.92 -27.24 12.44
N GLU A 361 -2.93 -26.78 13.68
CA GLU A 361 -4.08 -26.11 14.28
C GLU A 361 -4.12 -24.62 13.88
N TYR A 362 -5.30 -24.01 14.02
CA TYR A 362 -5.48 -22.57 13.88
C TYR A 362 -4.50 -21.83 14.83
N PRO A 363 -3.74 -20.83 14.36
CA PRO A 363 -2.75 -20.18 15.19
C PRO A 363 -3.37 -19.51 16.41
N SER A 364 -2.77 -19.75 17.58
CA SER A 364 -3.20 -19.15 18.85
C SER A 364 -2.87 -17.66 18.95
N PHE A 365 -1.91 -17.22 18.15
CA PHE A 365 -1.44 -15.83 18.07
C PHE A 365 -1.36 -15.38 16.60
N LEU A 366 -1.83 -14.17 16.35
CA LEU A 366 -1.74 -13.49 15.07
C LEU A 366 -1.20 -12.07 15.31
N SER A 367 -0.34 -11.60 14.42
CA SER A 367 0.11 -10.22 14.40
C SER A 367 0.03 -9.69 12.97
N SER A 368 -0.44 -8.45 12.82
CA SER A 368 -0.30 -7.70 11.58
C SER A 368 0.38 -6.36 11.85
N VAL A 369 1.19 -5.92 10.90
CA VAL A 369 2.02 -4.72 11.01
C VAL A 369 1.74 -3.83 9.80
N ASP A 370 1.47 -2.53 10.05
CA ASP A 370 1.31 -1.49 9.03
C ASP A 370 2.56 -0.59 9.07
N LEU A 371 3.35 -0.63 8.02
CA LEU A 371 4.57 0.19 7.91
C LEU A 371 4.22 1.63 7.52
N THR A 372 4.81 2.60 8.20
CA THR A 372 4.60 4.02 7.89
C THR A 372 5.46 4.44 6.70
N ALA A 373 4.83 4.82 5.59
CA ALA A 373 5.50 5.30 4.38
C ALA A 373 6.63 4.36 3.90
N ALA A 374 6.36 3.05 3.87
CA ALA A 374 7.37 2.00 3.67
C ALA A 374 8.29 2.25 2.47
N THR A 375 7.72 2.64 1.30
CA THR A 375 8.52 2.89 0.08
C THR A 375 9.45 4.09 0.24
N ASP A 376 9.02 5.14 0.93
CA ASP A 376 9.79 6.36 1.14
C ASP A 376 10.85 6.19 2.23
N ARG A 377 10.67 5.23 3.16
CA ARG A 377 11.48 5.10 4.38
C ARG A 377 12.32 3.82 4.46
N LEU A 378 12.03 2.78 3.67
CA LEU A 378 12.88 1.58 3.61
C LEU A 378 14.20 1.94 2.92
N PRO A 379 15.36 1.83 3.61
CA PRO A 379 16.62 2.34 3.10
C PRO A 379 16.99 1.75 1.73
N VAL A 380 17.13 2.62 0.73
CA VAL A 380 17.50 2.23 -0.64
C VAL A 380 18.90 1.60 -0.69
N ILE A 381 19.78 1.99 0.22
CA ILE A 381 21.12 1.41 0.41
C ILE A 381 21.01 -0.08 0.76
N GLN A 382 20.12 -0.44 1.71
CA GLN A 382 19.88 -1.85 2.06
C GLN A 382 19.33 -2.64 0.87
N GLN A 383 18.46 -2.04 0.08
CA GLN A 383 17.89 -2.64 -1.13
C GLN A 383 18.96 -2.83 -2.22
N ALA A 384 19.82 -1.83 -2.43
CA ALA A 384 20.95 -1.93 -3.35
C ALA A 384 21.92 -3.06 -2.95
N LYS A 385 22.19 -3.20 -1.65
CA LYS A 385 23.02 -4.26 -1.10
C LYS A 385 22.42 -5.66 -1.37
N ILE A 386 21.12 -5.83 -1.24
CA ILE A 386 20.42 -7.07 -1.61
C ILE A 386 20.61 -7.38 -3.09
N LEU A 387 20.49 -6.40 -3.97
CA LEU A 387 20.72 -6.57 -5.41
C LEU A 387 22.17 -6.97 -5.71
N GLU A 388 23.17 -6.34 -5.07
CA GLU A 388 24.60 -6.71 -5.23
C GLU A 388 24.84 -8.16 -4.79
N LEU A 389 24.26 -8.62 -3.68
CA LEU A 389 24.36 -10.00 -3.22
C LEU A 389 23.71 -11.01 -4.19
N LEU A 390 22.75 -10.57 -5.00
CA LEU A 390 22.15 -11.34 -6.09
C LEU A 390 22.93 -11.23 -7.42
N GLY A 391 24.07 -10.52 -7.42
CA GLY A 391 24.90 -10.31 -8.61
C GLY A 391 24.35 -9.28 -9.60
N LEU A 392 23.40 -8.44 -9.16
CA LEU A 392 22.82 -7.33 -9.92
C LEU A 392 23.53 -6.02 -9.55
N PRO A 393 23.59 -5.02 -10.44
CA PRO A 393 24.28 -3.75 -10.15
C PRO A 393 23.42 -2.83 -9.26
N GLY A 394 23.32 -3.16 -7.97
CA GLY A 394 22.47 -2.48 -6.99
C GLY A 394 22.86 -1.04 -6.76
N ASN A 395 24.16 -0.74 -6.66
CA ASN A 395 24.63 0.63 -6.47
C ASN A 395 24.28 1.52 -7.67
N LEU A 396 24.45 1.02 -8.89
CA LEU A 396 24.07 1.77 -10.10
C LEU A 396 22.54 1.95 -10.20
N TRP A 397 21.75 0.94 -9.76
CA TRP A 397 20.31 1.06 -9.65
C TRP A 397 19.91 2.19 -8.69
N MET A 398 20.56 2.27 -7.53
CA MET A 398 20.36 3.32 -6.54
C MET A 398 20.76 4.70 -7.10
N ASP A 399 21.93 4.82 -7.73
CA ASP A 399 22.42 6.09 -8.32
C ASP A 399 21.45 6.64 -9.38
N ILE A 400 20.88 5.77 -10.20
CA ILE A 400 19.89 6.16 -11.21
C ILE A 400 18.61 6.70 -10.57
N LEU A 401 18.19 6.19 -9.41
CA LEU A 401 17.01 6.65 -8.68
C LEU A 401 17.29 7.90 -7.82
N ALA A 402 18.55 8.14 -7.43
CA ALA A 402 18.98 9.30 -6.63
C ALA A 402 19.03 10.58 -7.48
N ARG A 403 17.86 11.12 -7.80
CA ARG A 403 17.66 12.28 -8.66
C ARG A 403 16.66 13.26 -8.05
N PRO A 404 16.66 14.53 -8.51
CA PRO A 404 15.63 15.48 -8.12
C PRO A 404 14.27 15.11 -8.76
N TYR A 405 13.22 15.30 -7.97
CA TYR A 405 11.81 15.18 -8.37
C TYR A 405 11.14 16.53 -8.21
N ASN A 406 10.75 17.15 -9.32
CA ASN A 406 10.13 18.46 -9.30
C ASN A 406 8.67 18.40 -8.82
N TYR A 407 8.30 19.34 -7.96
CA TYR A 407 6.93 19.60 -7.52
C TYR A 407 6.75 21.09 -7.23
N MET A 408 5.85 21.74 -7.96
CA MET A 408 5.59 23.20 -7.84
C MET A 408 6.90 24.02 -7.89
N ASP A 409 7.69 23.80 -8.91
CA ASP A 409 8.97 24.48 -9.20
C ASP A 409 10.04 24.33 -8.10
N LYS A 410 9.89 23.30 -7.26
CA LYS A 410 10.88 22.90 -6.25
C LYS A 410 11.31 21.47 -6.48
N ASP A 411 12.59 21.22 -6.31
CA ASP A 411 13.19 19.90 -6.42
C ASP A 411 13.26 19.22 -5.04
N TYR A 412 12.80 17.98 -5.00
CA TYR A 412 12.82 17.11 -3.82
C TYR A 412 13.65 15.86 -4.13
N VAL A 413 14.45 15.41 -3.19
CA VAL A 413 15.25 14.19 -3.31
C VAL A 413 14.77 13.21 -2.23
N TYR A 414 14.64 11.94 -2.58
CA TYR A 414 14.38 10.87 -1.61
C TYR A 414 15.61 10.71 -0.71
N ALA A 415 15.47 11.06 0.56
CA ALA A 415 16.56 11.03 1.53
C ALA A 415 16.93 9.62 1.98
N VAL A 416 15.98 8.69 1.98
CA VAL A 416 16.14 7.34 2.55
C VAL A 416 15.70 6.24 1.58
N GLY A 417 14.46 6.29 1.14
CA GLY A 417 13.84 5.26 0.31
C GLY A 417 13.91 5.55 -1.18
N GLN A 418 12.85 5.21 -1.89
CA GLN A 418 12.81 5.30 -3.35
C GLN A 418 11.43 5.78 -3.87
N PRO A 419 11.36 6.29 -5.11
CA PRO A 419 10.13 6.84 -5.67
C PRO A 419 9.09 5.76 -5.94
N MET A 420 7.91 5.91 -5.38
CA MET A 420 6.79 4.95 -5.48
C MET A 420 6.34 4.69 -6.93
N GLY A 421 6.56 5.62 -7.87
CA GLY A 421 6.13 5.48 -9.27
C GLY A 421 7.16 4.84 -10.20
N ALA A 422 8.38 4.55 -9.73
CA ALA A 422 9.39 3.89 -10.55
C ALA A 422 9.14 2.39 -10.64
N TYR A 423 9.35 1.79 -11.83
CA TYR A 423 9.48 0.34 -11.92
C TYR A 423 10.62 -0.14 -11.01
N SER A 424 10.53 -1.37 -10.54
CA SER A 424 11.31 -2.00 -9.47
C SER A 424 10.98 -1.55 -8.05
N SER A 425 10.43 -0.35 -7.83
CA SER A 425 10.20 0.21 -6.49
C SER A 425 9.39 -0.72 -5.59
N PHE A 426 8.16 -1.04 -5.98
CA PHE A 426 7.31 -1.93 -5.17
C PHE A 426 7.85 -3.37 -5.11
N ALA A 427 8.45 -3.85 -6.19
CA ALA A 427 9.05 -5.19 -6.23
C ALA A 427 10.24 -5.30 -5.25
N MET A 428 11.09 -4.25 -5.19
CA MET A 428 12.21 -4.19 -4.25
C MET A 428 11.74 -4.02 -2.80
N LEU A 429 10.69 -3.24 -2.58
CA LEU A 429 10.04 -3.15 -1.27
C LEU A 429 9.60 -4.55 -0.80
N ALA A 430 8.84 -5.28 -1.61
CA ALA A 430 8.36 -6.61 -1.28
C ALA A 430 9.50 -7.60 -1.06
N LEU A 431 10.50 -7.64 -1.96
CA LEU A 431 11.67 -8.50 -1.80
C LEU A 431 12.42 -8.21 -0.51
N THR A 432 12.68 -6.94 -0.21
CA THR A 432 13.40 -6.54 1.00
C THR A 432 12.61 -6.89 2.25
N ASN A 433 11.30 -6.73 2.22
CA ASN A 433 10.43 -7.09 3.32
C ASN A 433 10.45 -8.60 3.61
N HIS A 434 10.43 -9.44 2.58
CA HIS A 434 10.66 -10.88 2.73
C HIS A 434 12.06 -11.19 3.28
N VAL A 435 13.10 -10.49 2.82
CA VAL A 435 14.47 -10.67 3.37
C VAL A 435 14.52 -10.36 4.85
N ILE A 436 13.91 -9.22 5.28
CA ILE A 436 13.84 -8.85 6.71
C ILE A 436 13.12 -9.94 7.51
N MET A 437 12.00 -10.44 7.00
CA MET A 437 11.26 -11.55 7.64
C MET A 437 12.12 -12.80 7.81
N HIS A 438 12.86 -13.20 6.79
CA HIS A 438 13.76 -14.36 6.88
C HIS A 438 14.96 -14.11 7.78
N VAL A 439 15.45 -12.86 7.88
CA VAL A 439 16.46 -12.49 8.89
C VAL A 439 15.89 -12.64 10.29
N ALA A 440 14.65 -12.22 10.52
CA ALA A 440 13.96 -12.41 11.81
C ALA A 440 13.85 -13.91 12.18
N PHE A 441 13.50 -14.79 11.23
CA PHE A 441 13.52 -16.24 11.46
C PHE A 441 14.90 -16.75 11.94
N ILE A 442 15.98 -16.27 11.30
CA ILE A 442 17.36 -16.67 11.63
C ILE A 442 17.73 -16.20 13.02
N GLN A 443 17.39 -14.96 13.39
CA GLN A 443 17.75 -14.38 14.70
C GLN A 443 16.92 -14.97 15.84
N CYS A 444 15.67 -15.32 15.60
CA CYS A 444 14.84 -16.05 16.55
C CYS A 444 15.19 -17.54 16.67
N HIS A 445 16.13 -18.06 15.89
CA HIS A 445 16.41 -19.49 15.77
C HIS A 445 15.17 -20.34 15.41
N LEU A 446 14.23 -19.76 14.68
CA LEU A 446 13.04 -20.43 14.18
C LEU A 446 13.32 -21.06 12.82
N GLU A 447 12.81 -22.28 12.64
CA GLU A 447 12.86 -22.94 11.34
C GLU A 447 11.81 -22.37 10.39
N TYR A 448 12.24 -21.79 9.27
CA TYR A 448 11.33 -21.46 8.19
C TYR A 448 10.95 -22.72 7.41
N ARG A 449 9.66 -22.95 7.26
CA ARG A 449 9.09 -24.06 6.48
C ARG A 449 8.19 -23.47 5.38
N LYS A 450 8.67 -23.56 4.15
CA LYS A 450 7.97 -23.05 2.98
C LYS A 450 6.56 -23.68 2.86
N GLY A 451 5.53 -22.85 2.72
CA GLY A 451 4.14 -23.31 2.58
C GLY A 451 3.47 -23.74 3.88
N HIS A 452 4.07 -23.48 5.05
CA HIS A 452 3.45 -23.76 6.35
C HIS A 452 2.72 -22.56 6.97
N GLY A 453 2.58 -21.45 6.25
CA GLY A 453 1.76 -20.30 6.69
C GLY A 453 2.29 -19.61 7.96
N GLN A 454 3.60 -19.52 8.13
CA GLN A 454 4.20 -18.89 9.31
C GLN A 454 4.12 -17.37 9.25
N TYR A 455 4.01 -16.79 8.04
CA TYR A 455 3.84 -15.37 7.79
C TYR A 455 3.14 -15.13 6.44
N ALA A 456 2.73 -13.88 6.20
CA ALA A 456 2.18 -13.42 4.92
C ALA A 456 2.69 -12.00 4.64
N ILE A 457 3.08 -11.72 3.39
CA ILE A 457 3.53 -10.39 2.95
C ILE A 457 2.86 -10.00 1.66
N LEU A 458 2.38 -8.74 1.59
CA LEU A 458 1.95 -8.06 0.37
C LEU A 458 2.52 -6.64 0.36
N GLY A 459 3.71 -6.47 -0.21
CA GLY A 459 4.40 -5.18 -0.21
C GLY A 459 4.76 -4.71 1.19
N ASP A 460 4.00 -3.75 1.71
CA ASP A 460 4.11 -3.17 3.05
C ASP A 460 3.18 -3.81 4.10
N ASP A 461 2.17 -4.57 3.67
CA ASP A 461 1.29 -5.32 4.56
C ASP A 461 1.95 -6.62 5.00
N VAL A 462 2.07 -6.84 6.31
CA VAL A 462 2.73 -8.00 6.91
C VAL A 462 1.86 -8.64 7.97
N ALA A 463 1.76 -9.97 7.95
CA ALA A 463 1.11 -10.75 8.99
C ALA A 463 2.00 -11.92 9.43
N MET A 464 1.93 -12.29 10.71
CA MET A 464 2.76 -13.34 11.33
C MET A 464 1.93 -14.13 12.33
N SER A 465 2.28 -15.43 12.48
CA SER A 465 1.60 -16.35 13.40
C SER A 465 2.40 -16.65 14.68
N SER A 466 3.53 -15.97 14.92
CA SER A 466 4.39 -16.17 16.09
C SER A 466 4.74 -14.85 16.78
N LEU A 467 4.63 -14.81 18.10
CA LEU A 467 4.94 -13.61 18.89
C LEU A 467 6.45 -13.28 18.84
N SER A 468 7.33 -14.29 18.93
CA SER A 468 8.78 -14.08 18.86
C SER A 468 9.18 -13.52 17.51
N LEU A 469 8.62 -14.07 16.43
CA LEU A 469 8.85 -13.57 15.06
C LEU A 469 8.36 -12.13 14.89
N ALA A 470 7.19 -11.80 15.44
CA ALA A 470 6.63 -10.45 15.36
C ALA A 470 7.52 -9.44 16.11
N ASN A 471 7.99 -9.79 17.29
CA ASN A 471 8.88 -8.91 18.07
C ASN A 471 10.20 -8.67 17.33
N GLU A 472 10.82 -9.74 16.80
CA GLU A 472 12.10 -9.61 16.11
C GLU A 472 11.97 -8.85 14.77
N TYR A 473 10.89 -9.07 14.03
CA TYR A 473 10.61 -8.31 12.83
C TYR A 473 10.47 -6.80 13.15
N GLU A 474 9.78 -6.43 14.24
CA GLU A 474 9.65 -5.04 14.68
C GLU A 474 11.00 -4.45 15.12
N ASN A 475 11.86 -5.23 15.80
CA ASN A 475 13.21 -4.82 16.16
C ASN A 475 14.06 -4.49 14.91
N LEU A 476 14.00 -5.36 13.90
CA LEU A 476 14.71 -5.14 12.63
C LEU A 476 14.17 -3.92 11.87
N MET A 477 12.86 -3.68 11.88
CA MET A 477 12.28 -2.46 11.30
C MET A 477 12.75 -1.21 12.04
N ALA A 478 12.79 -1.23 13.37
CA ALA A 478 13.32 -0.12 14.17
C ALA A 478 14.82 0.09 13.90
N LEU A 479 15.62 -0.98 13.79
CA LEU A 479 17.04 -0.92 13.42
C LEU A 479 17.23 -0.17 12.09
N LEU A 480 16.41 -0.48 11.09
CA LEU A 480 16.44 0.14 9.77
C LEU A 480 15.83 1.55 9.74
N GLY A 481 15.26 2.04 10.85
CA GLY A 481 14.63 3.35 10.95
C GLY A 481 13.23 3.42 10.30
N ILE A 482 12.52 2.30 10.24
CA ILE A 482 11.17 2.25 9.72
C ILE A 482 10.17 2.29 10.87
N GLU A 483 9.31 3.30 10.87
CA GLU A 483 8.27 3.42 11.85
C GLU A 483 7.10 2.47 11.57
N ILE A 484 6.74 1.70 12.57
CA ILE A 484 5.53 0.90 12.58
C ILE A 484 4.39 1.72 13.16
N ASN A 485 3.24 1.71 12.49
CA ASN A 485 2.07 2.41 12.98
C ASN A 485 1.43 1.65 14.16
N PRO A 486 1.58 2.13 15.41
CA PRO A 486 1.10 1.38 16.58
C PRO A 486 -0.42 1.31 16.66
N ILE A 487 -1.11 2.13 15.87
CA ILE A 487 -2.58 2.24 15.89
C ILE A 487 -3.21 1.24 14.93
N LYS A 488 -2.53 0.90 13.83
CA LYS A 488 -3.08 0.04 12.77
C LYS A 488 -2.61 -1.42 12.86
N GLY A 489 -1.52 -1.67 13.57
CA GLY A 489 -1.07 -3.03 13.83
C GLY A 489 -1.97 -3.76 14.83
N PHE A 490 -2.24 -5.04 14.59
CA PHE A 490 -3.02 -5.90 15.47
C PHE A 490 -2.12 -7.01 16.05
N ARG A 491 -2.36 -7.36 17.30
CA ARG A 491 -1.74 -8.50 17.97
C ARG A 491 -2.82 -9.27 18.73
N GLY A 492 -2.83 -10.59 18.67
CA GLY A 492 -3.81 -11.42 19.39
C GLY A 492 -4.58 -12.36 18.47
N ARG A 493 -5.90 -12.25 18.40
CA ARG A 493 -6.78 -13.15 17.61
C ARG A 493 -7.27 -12.55 16.29
N LEU A 494 -6.99 -11.29 16.04
CA LEU A 494 -7.42 -10.56 14.87
C LEU A 494 -6.18 -10.12 14.07
N LEU A 495 -6.29 -10.11 12.76
CA LEU A 495 -5.31 -9.47 11.88
C LEU A 495 -6.03 -8.65 10.81
N GLU A 496 -5.37 -7.60 10.33
CA GLU A 496 -5.73 -6.89 9.10
C GLU A 496 -4.63 -7.15 8.08
N PHE A 497 -5.02 -7.54 6.86
CA PHE A 497 -4.09 -7.77 5.76
C PHE A 497 -4.74 -7.39 4.44
N ALA A 498 -4.06 -6.60 3.62
CA ALA A 498 -4.57 -6.11 2.34
C ALA A 498 -5.94 -5.39 2.47
N LYS A 499 -6.16 -4.70 3.59
CA LYS A 499 -7.43 -4.02 3.92
C LYS A 499 -8.63 -4.99 4.10
N ASN A 500 -8.38 -6.25 4.42
CA ASN A 500 -9.37 -7.29 4.72
C ASN A 500 -9.24 -7.78 6.16
#